data_a1be57f0754f701f4f97fdbd81fd42de
#
_entry.id   a1be57f0754f701f4f97fdbd81fd42de
#
_cell.length_a   1.000
_cell.length_b   1.000
_cell.length_c   1.000
_cell.angle_alpha   90.00
_cell.angle_beta   90.00
_cell.angle_gamma   90.00
#
_symmetry.space_group_name_H-M   'P 1'
#
loop_
_entity.id
_entity.type
_entity.pdbx_description
1 polymer ?
#
loop_
_entity_poly.entity_id
_entity_poly.type
_entity_poly.pdbx_seq_one_letter_code
_entity_poly.pdbx_strand_id
1 'polypeptide(L)'
;MLSSLEGATLGVWISHGEGKFNLPMEEKNYNIVAKYGYEGYPSNPNGSDYNTAMLCDKTGRHLVTMPHIERSMFQWNWANYPNGRKDEVSPWLEAFVSARKWLEKVK
;
A
#
# COMPACT_ATOMS: atom_id res chain seq x y z
N MET A 1 1.61 -8.78 8.08
CA MET A 1 0.83 -7.68 8.67
C MET A 1 -0.42 -7.33 7.83
N LEU A 2 -0.32 -7.24 6.54
CA LEU A 2 -1.44 -6.83 5.65
C LEU A 2 -2.04 -7.98 4.85
N SER A 3 -1.97 -9.21 5.36
CA SER A 3 -2.37 -10.43 4.62
C SER A 3 -3.84 -10.44 4.19
N SER A 4 -4.72 -9.77 4.92
CA SER A 4 -6.14 -9.71 4.56
C SER A 4 -6.41 -8.91 3.28
N LEU A 5 -5.44 -8.14 2.81
CA LEU A 5 -5.54 -7.36 1.57
C LEU A 5 -4.83 -8.02 0.38
N GLU A 6 -4.32 -9.24 0.55
CA GLU A 6 -3.63 -9.95 -0.52
C GLU A 6 -4.53 -10.08 -1.75
N GLY A 7 -3.99 -9.73 -2.91
CA GLY A 7 -4.72 -9.75 -4.17
C GLY A 7 -5.59 -8.54 -4.45
N ALA A 8 -5.76 -7.63 -3.49
CA ALA A 8 -6.56 -6.43 -3.70
C ALA A 8 -5.84 -5.40 -4.58
N THR A 9 -6.61 -4.71 -5.42
CA THR A 9 -6.14 -3.55 -6.18
C THR A 9 -6.99 -2.35 -5.75
N LEU A 10 -6.35 -1.37 -5.11
CA LEU A 10 -7.04 -0.25 -4.49
C LEU A 10 -6.42 1.08 -4.92
N GLY A 11 -7.27 2.09 -5.06
CA GLY A 11 -6.82 3.47 -5.26
C GLY A 11 -6.25 4.06 -3.98
N VAL A 12 -5.23 4.92 -4.10
CA VAL A 12 -4.60 5.57 -2.96
C VAL A 12 -3.93 6.86 -3.42
N TRP A 13 -3.89 7.85 -2.55
CA TRP A 13 -3.26 9.12 -2.85
C TRP A 13 -1.75 9.08 -2.68
N ILE A 14 -1.06 9.72 -3.63
CA ILE A 14 0.37 10.01 -3.57
C ILE A 14 0.53 11.46 -3.13
N SER A 15 1.40 11.69 -2.16
CA SER A 15 1.60 13.02 -1.57
C SER A 15 3.06 13.33 -1.29
N HIS A 16 3.97 12.67 -2.01
CA HIS A 16 5.42 12.88 -1.91
C HIS A 16 5.93 13.45 -3.24
N GLY A 17 6.65 14.54 -3.24
CA GLY A 17 7.11 15.22 -4.46
C GLY A 17 7.93 14.31 -5.37
N GLU A 18 9.14 13.93 -4.96
CA GLU A 18 10.08 13.14 -5.74
C GLU A 18 10.42 11.78 -5.13
N GLY A 19 9.73 11.42 -4.04
CA GLY A 19 10.01 10.17 -3.33
C GLY A 19 9.82 8.93 -4.18
N LYS A 20 10.76 8.00 -4.08
CA LYS A 20 10.67 6.70 -4.75
C LYS A 20 11.58 5.70 -4.05
N PHE A 21 11.30 4.42 -4.24
CA PHE A 21 12.21 3.37 -3.79
C PHE A 21 13.32 3.17 -4.82
N ASN A 22 14.56 3.22 -4.36
CA ASN A 22 15.73 2.86 -5.15
C ASN A 22 16.27 1.54 -4.60
N LEU A 23 16.10 0.46 -5.35
CA LEU A 23 16.37 -0.91 -4.91
C LEU A 23 17.46 -1.53 -5.78
N PRO A 24 18.75 -1.36 -5.44
CA PRO A 24 19.87 -1.76 -6.30
C PRO A 24 20.09 -3.27 -6.43
N MET A 25 19.51 -4.07 -5.54
CA MET A 25 19.63 -5.53 -5.62
C MET A 25 18.51 -6.11 -6.49
N GLU A 26 18.56 -7.43 -6.74
CA GLU A 26 17.49 -8.11 -7.46
C GLU A 26 16.17 -8.10 -6.66
N GLU A 27 15.05 -8.09 -7.36
CA GLU A 27 13.71 -8.02 -6.76
C GLU A 27 13.49 -9.06 -5.65
N LYS A 28 13.99 -10.29 -5.86
CA LYS A 28 13.84 -11.38 -4.88
C LYS A 28 14.48 -11.11 -3.51
N ASN A 29 15.37 -10.12 -3.43
CA ASN A 29 16.04 -9.75 -2.16
C ASN A 29 15.22 -8.83 -1.30
N TYR A 30 14.05 -8.39 -1.77
CA TYR A 30 13.19 -7.45 -1.06
C TYR A 30 11.84 -8.09 -0.72
N ASN A 31 11.30 -7.75 0.44
CA ASN A 31 9.96 -8.14 0.83
C ASN A 31 8.97 -7.07 0.37
N ILE A 32 8.59 -7.13 -0.89
CA ILE A 32 7.66 -6.17 -1.48
C ILE A 32 6.24 -6.54 -1.06
N VAL A 33 5.60 -5.64 -0.32
CA VAL A 33 4.25 -5.84 0.22
C VAL A 33 3.18 -5.43 -0.78
N ALA A 34 3.41 -4.33 -1.49
CA ALA A 34 2.47 -3.83 -2.48
C ALA A 34 3.22 -3.19 -3.65
N LYS A 35 2.62 -3.29 -4.81
CA LYS A 35 3.14 -2.69 -6.05
C LYS A 35 2.12 -1.74 -6.64
N TYR A 36 2.61 -0.75 -7.38
CA TYR A 36 1.76 0.06 -8.25
C TYR A 36 1.16 -0.83 -9.35
N GLY A 37 -0.02 -0.48 -9.82
CA GLY A 37 -0.80 -1.31 -10.73
C GLY A 37 -0.16 -1.55 -12.09
N TYR A 38 0.63 -0.60 -12.58
CA TYR A 38 1.38 -0.73 -13.83
C TYR A 38 2.58 0.21 -13.83
N GLU A 39 3.48 0.00 -14.78
CA GLU A 39 4.69 0.79 -14.92
C GLU A 39 4.41 2.17 -15.49
N GLY A 40 5.12 3.17 -15.01
CA GLY A 40 5.05 4.53 -15.52
C GLY A 40 3.92 5.37 -14.92
N TYR A 41 3.96 6.64 -15.26
CA TYR A 41 2.97 7.63 -14.81
C TYR A 41 1.59 7.33 -15.43
N PRO A 42 0.46 7.48 -14.73
CA PRO A 42 0.35 7.98 -13.35
C PRO A 42 0.39 6.90 -12.26
N SER A 43 0.47 5.61 -12.60
CA SER A 43 0.41 4.54 -11.62
C SER A 43 1.65 4.50 -10.71
N ASN A 44 2.83 4.59 -11.32
CA ASN A 44 4.11 4.68 -10.60
C ASN A 44 4.72 6.06 -10.91
N PRO A 45 4.28 7.11 -10.21
CA PRO A 45 4.52 8.49 -10.65
C PRO A 45 5.98 8.92 -10.64
N ASN A 46 6.78 8.39 -9.73
CA ASN A 46 8.19 8.79 -9.57
C ASN A 46 9.18 7.72 -10.00
N GLY A 47 8.69 6.61 -10.54
CA GLY A 47 9.57 5.55 -11.05
C GLY A 47 10.26 4.71 -9.99
N SER A 48 9.55 4.32 -8.93
CA SER A 48 10.07 3.36 -7.95
C SER A 48 10.46 2.05 -8.63
N ASP A 49 11.60 1.48 -8.23
CA ASP A 49 12.08 0.22 -8.80
C ASP A 49 11.09 -0.91 -8.53
N TYR A 50 10.94 -1.81 -9.51
CA TYR A 50 10.02 -2.95 -9.47
C TYR A 50 8.56 -2.55 -9.22
N ASN A 51 8.17 -1.32 -9.54
CA ASN A 51 6.85 -0.76 -9.24
C ASN A 51 6.50 -0.83 -7.75
N THR A 52 7.49 -0.80 -6.88
CA THR A 52 7.31 -0.97 -5.44
C THR A 52 6.61 0.23 -4.82
N ALA A 53 5.51 -0.04 -4.11
CA ALA A 53 4.78 0.96 -3.34
C ALA A 53 4.99 0.80 -1.84
N MET A 54 5.17 -0.43 -1.36
CA MET A 54 5.38 -0.74 0.06
C MET A 54 6.39 -1.87 0.23
N LEU A 55 7.23 -1.75 1.25
CA LEU A 55 8.23 -2.76 1.64
C LEU A 55 8.11 -3.07 3.12
N CYS A 56 8.53 -4.27 3.51
CA CYS A 56 8.70 -4.59 4.93
C CYS A 56 10.06 -5.28 5.17
N ASP A 57 10.46 -5.33 6.42
CA ASP A 57 11.65 -6.07 6.83
C ASP A 57 11.35 -7.58 6.95
N LYS A 58 12.38 -8.37 7.26
CA LYS A 58 12.25 -9.82 7.39
C LYS A 58 11.29 -10.24 8.51
N THR A 59 11.15 -9.42 9.53
CA THR A 59 10.27 -9.73 10.67
C THR A 59 8.81 -9.37 10.39
N GLY A 60 8.55 -8.54 9.39
CA GLY A 60 7.22 -8.00 9.11
C GLY A 60 6.77 -6.91 10.09
N ARG A 61 7.66 -6.47 10.98
CA ARG A 61 7.34 -5.48 12.02
C ARG A 61 7.53 -4.04 11.57
N HIS A 62 8.31 -3.85 10.52
CA HIS A 62 8.60 -2.53 9.97
C HIS A 62 8.08 -2.46 8.54
N LEU A 63 7.16 -1.55 8.31
CA LEU A 63 6.57 -1.31 7.00
C LEU A 63 6.89 0.11 6.57
N VAL A 64 7.40 0.27 5.37
CA VAL A 64 7.57 1.57 4.73
C VAL A 64 6.69 1.65 3.50
N THR A 65 6.08 2.80 3.29
CA THR A 65 5.15 3.02 2.18
C THR A 65 5.36 4.39 1.57
N MET A 66 5.25 4.48 0.25
CA MET A 66 5.23 5.76 -0.45
C MET A 66 3.81 6.35 -0.48
N PRO A 67 2.77 5.60 -0.86
CA PRO A 67 1.40 6.13 -0.79
C PRO A 67 0.93 6.39 0.64
N HIS A 68 -0.01 7.30 0.77
CA HIS A 68 -0.60 7.66 2.06
C HIS A 68 -1.96 6.98 2.23
N ILE A 69 -1.98 5.79 2.80
CA ILE A 69 -3.23 5.04 3.00
C ILE A 69 -4.17 5.75 3.98
N GLU A 70 -3.62 6.51 4.94
CA GLU A 70 -4.41 7.28 5.90
C GLU A 70 -5.21 8.41 5.24
N ARG A 71 -4.83 8.81 4.04
CA ARG A 71 -5.56 9.82 3.25
C ARG A 71 -6.64 9.23 2.36
N SER A 72 -6.84 7.93 2.43
CA SER A 72 -7.84 7.21 1.62
C SER A 72 -8.74 6.33 2.49
N MET A 73 -8.91 6.69 3.77
CA MET A 73 -9.64 5.90 4.76
C MET A 73 -11.15 5.93 4.57
N PHE A 74 -11.69 7.05 4.07
CA PHE A 74 -13.12 7.23 3.86
C PHE A 74 -13.43 7.28 2.38
N GLN A 75 -14.66 6.87 2.01
CA GLN A 75 -15.05 6.85 0.60
C GLN A 75 -14.91 8.21 -0.08
N TRP A 76 -15.20 9.29 0.64
CA TRP A 76 -15.08 10.65 0.08
C TRP A 76 -13.63 11.12 -0.09
N ASN A 77 -12.66 10.39 0.43
CA ASN A 77 -11.25 10.69 0.18
C ASN A 77 -10.76 10.18 -1.19
N TRP A 78 -11.50 9.27 -1.80
CA TRP A 78 -11.09 8.67 -3.07
C TRP A 78 -11.46 9.56 -4.25
N ALA A 79 -10.59 9.60 -5.26
CA ALA A 79 -10.89 10.29 -6.52
C ALA A 79 -12.08 9.67 -7.24
N ASN A 80 -12.18 8.34 -7.19
CA ASN A 80 -13.24 7.59 -7.83
C ASN A 80 -13.53 6.34 -6.99
N TYR A 81 -14.57 6.41 -6.17
CA TYR A 81 -14.97 5.28 -5.33
C TYR A 81 -15.91 4.36 -6.11
N PRO A 82 -15.76 3.02 -5.96
CA PRO A 82 -16.60 2.06 -6.70
C PRO A 82 -18.09 2.30 -6.47
N ASN A 83 -18.84 2.37 -7.57
CA ASN A 83 -20.30 2.48 -7.52
C ASN A 83 -20.88 1.25 -6.83
N GLY A 84 -21.92 1.44 -6.03
CA GLY A 84 -22.58 0.35 -5.33
C GLY A 84 -22.01 0.06 -3.94
N ARG A 85 -20.85 0.56 -3.61
CA ARG A 85 -20.37 0.52 -2.21
C ARG A 85 -20.99 1.68 -1.45
N LYS A 86 -21.56 1.35 -0.31
CA LYS A 86 -22.27 2.34 0.54
C LYS A 86 -21.65 2.49 1.94
N ASP A 87 -20.49 1.89 2.16
CA ASP A 87 -19.76 2.00 3.39
C ASP A 87 -19.07 3.37 3.48
N GLU A 88 -18.98 3.94 4.68
CA GLU A 88 -18.30 5.21 4.89
C GLU A 88 -16.78 5.06 4.90
N VAL A 89 -16.28 3.93 5.40
CA VAL A 89 -14.85 3.65 5.45
C VAL A 89 -14.44 2.83 4.23
N SER A 90 -13.27 3.16 3.69
CA SER A 90 -12.74 2.45 2.54
C SER A 90 -12.10 1.11 2.94
N PRO A 91 -11.83 0.22 1.96
CA PRO A 91 -11.09 -1.02 2.22
C PRO A 91 -9.74 -0.81 2.90
N TRP A 92 -9.13 0.38 2.82
CA TRP A 92 -7.87 0.66 3.49
C TRP A 92 -7.92 0.55 5.00
N LEU A 93 -9.12 0.69 5.61
CA LEU A 93 -9.27 0.45 7.05
C LEU A 93 -8.85 -0.96 7.41
N GLU A 94 -9.07 -1.93 6.52
CA GLU A 94 -8.69 -3.32 6.73
C GLU A 94 -7.18 -3.48 6.94
N ALA A 95 -6.36 -2.58 6.39
CA ALA A 95 -4.92 -2.59 6.63
C ALA A 95 -4.60 -2.45 8.13
N PHE A 96 -5.29 -1.54 8.80
CA PHE A 96 -5.10 -1.31 10.25
C PHE A 96 -5.69 -2.43 11.08
N VAL A 97 -6.85 -2.95 10.70
CA VAL A 97 -7.49 -4.09 11.36
C VAL A 97 -6.59 -5.33 11.26
N SER A 98 -6.04 -5.58 10.06
CA SER A 98 -5.14 -6.70 9.81
C SER A 98 -3.85 -6.56 10.64
N ALA A 99 -3.29 -5.37 10.70
CA ALA A 99 -2.09 -5.09 11.49
C ALA A 99 -2.35 -5.33 12.99
N ARG A 100 -3.51 -4.90 13.50
CA ARG A 100 -3.88 -5.12 14.90
C ARG A 100 -3.98 -6.61 15.22
N LYS A 101 -4.68 -7.37 14.38
CA LYS A 101 -4.82 -8.82 14.55
C LYS A 101 -3.46 -9.52 14.51
N TRP A 102 -2.57 -9.08 13.62
CA TRP A 102 -1.23 -9.62 13.51
C TRP A 102 -0.43 -9.40 14.79
N LEU A 103 -0.52 -8.21 15.38
CA LEU A 103 0.16 -7.91 16.65
C LEU A 103 -0.33 -8.82 17.79
N GLU A 104 -1.59 -9.16 17.80
CA GLU A 104 -2.15 -10.07 18.81
C GLU A 104 -1.60 -11.49 18.69
N LYS A 105 -1.28 -11.92 17.47
CA LYS A 105 -0.73 -13.26 17.22
C LYS A 105 0.75 -13.39 17.56
N VAL A 106 1.53 -12.31 17.47
CA VAL A 106 2.98 -12.35 17.66
C VAL A 106 3.45 -11.91 19.05
N LYS A 107 2.53 -11.71 19.96
CA LYS A 107 2.84 -11.38 21.36
C LYS A 107 3.52 -12.53 22.08
#